data_e14f0348ef3a1d0420a785d700867b2d
#
_entry.id   e14f0348ef3a1d0420a785d700867b2d
#
_cell.length_a   1.000
_cell.length_b   1.000
_cell.length_c   1.000
_cell.angle_alpha   90.00
_cell.angle_beta   90.00
_cell.angle_gamma   90.00
#
_symmetry.space_group_name_H-M   'P 1'
#
loop_
_entity.id
_entity.type
_entity.pdbx_description
1 polymer ?
#
loop_
_entity_poly.entity_id
_entity_poly.type
_entity_poly.pdbx_seq_one_letter_code
_entity_poly.pdbx_strand_id
1 'polypeptide(L)'
;KVLFYDFINQHFDFPSTSTMSDGARECVIRSYGLSDEMINKEADKWLLQWIDAEYKLFKAFETKFYGDRLRTPFESMDELIAFSNTLLNRRKSRAGKSLEHHLARIFTCADLRFEAQVVTEDNKKPDFIFPGGREYHDKSFPKDKLVCLGAKTPCKDRWRQVLNEAGE
;
A
#
# COMPACT_ATOMS: atom_id res chain seq x y z
N LYS A 1 3.22 14.99 -15.28
CA LYS A 1 3.52 13.99 -16.33
C LYS A 1 5.02 13.71 -16.45
N VAL A 2 5.89 14.72 -16.40
CA VAL A 2 7.35 14.56 -16.51
C VAL A 2 7.89 13.65 -15.39
N LEU A 3 7.53 13.88 -14.13
CA LEU A 3 8.02 13.11 -12.98
C LEU A 3 7.67 11.61 -13.06
N PHE A 4 6.46 11.27 -13.57
CA PHE A 4 6.09 9.87 -13.77
C PHE A 4 6.95 9.22 -14.88
N TYR A 5 7.19 9.94 -15.96
CA TYR A 5 8.02 9.44 -17.06
C TYR A 5 9.46 9.17 -16.59
N ASP A 6 10.04 10.10 -15.83
CA ASP A 6 11.38 9.94 -15.28
C ASP A 6 11.47 8.74 -14.34
N PHE A 7 10.49 8.59 -13.42
CA PHE A 7 10.42 7.45 -12.54
C PHE A 7 10.29 6.12 -13.29
N ILE A 8 9.42 6.05 -14.31
CA ILE A 8 9.22 4.84 -15.12
C ILE A 8 10.51 4.45 -15.86
N ASN A 9 11.25 5.42 -16.39
CA ASN A 9 12.46 5.16 -17.17
C ASN A 9 13.65 4.70 -16.32
N GLN A 10 13.67 5.01 -15.03
CA GLN A 10 14.71 4.55 -14.11
C GLN A 10 14.57 3.06 -13.73
N HIS A 11 13.46 2.41 -14.04
CA HIS A 11 13.20 1.03 -13.67
C HIS A 11 13.28 0.10 -14.88
N PHE A 12 14.16 -0.89 -14.80
CA PHE A 12 14.31 -1.95 -15.82
C PHE A 12 13.46 -3.18 -15.52
N ASP A 13 12.99 -3.31 -14.28
CA ASP A 13 12.07 -4.35 -13.82
C ASP A 13 10.81 -3.75 -13.20
N PHE A 14 9.76 -4.56 -13.06
CA PHE A 14 8.53 -4.14 -12.40
C PHE A 14 8.80 -3.88 -10.91
N PRO A 15 8.65 -2.63 -10.42
CA PRO A 15 9.04 -2.29 -9.07
C PRO A 15 8.20 -2.99 -7.98
N SER A 16 8.74 -3.09 -6.77
CA SER A 16 8.01 -3.58 -5.61
C SER A 16 6.81 -2.69 -5.27
N THR A 17 5.86 -3.20 -4.49
CA THR A 17 4.70 -2.40 -4.05
C THR A 17 5.11 -1.19 -3.24
N SER A 18 6.12 -1.29 -2.36
CA SER A 18 6.67 -0.16 -1.60
C SER A 18 7.30 0.89 -2.51
N THR A 19 8.20 0.47 -3.41
CA THR A 19 8.84 1.37 -4.38
C THR A 19 7.82 2.10 -5.24
N MET A 20 6.75 1.41 -5.66
CA MET A 20 5.66 2.01 -6.44
C MET A 20 4.92 3.07 -5.64
N SER A 21 4.57 2.77 -4.38
CA SER A 21 3.87 3.71 -3.50
C SER A 21 4.75 4.93 -3.18
N ASP A 22 6.05 4.71 -2.90
CA ASP A 22 7.01 5.79 -2.65
C ASP A 22 7.15 6.70 -3.86
N GLY A 23 7.36 6.13 -5.05
CA GLY A 23 7.48 6.89 -6.29
C GLY A 23 6.23 7.70 -6.62
N ALA A 24 5.05 7.12 -6.43
CA ALA A 24 3.78 7.83 -6.65
C ALA A 24 3.63 9.02 -5.69
N ARG A 25 3.92 8.81 -4.39
CA ARG A 25 3.90 9.89 -3.37
C ARG A 25 4.88 10.99 -3.71
N GLU A 26 6.13 10.63 -4.01
CA GLU A 26 7.17 11.60 -4.33
C GLU A 26 6.79 12.47 -5.53
N CYS A 27 6.21 11.86 -6.57
CA CYS A 27 5.71 12.61 -7.73
C CYS A 27 4.62 13.62 -7.35
N VAL A 28 3.69 13.24 -6.45
CA VAL A 28 2.64 14.14 -5.97
C VAL A 28 3.22 15.23 -5.08
N ILE A 29 4.05 14.86 -4.08
CA ILE A 29 4.68 15.80 -3.15
C ILE A 29 5.45 16.88 -3.92
N ARG A 30 6.28 16.49 -4.87
CA ARG A 30 7.04 17.45 -5.71
C ARG A 30 6.14 18.29 -6.60
N SER A 31 5.08 17.70 -7.16
CA SER A 31 4.18 18.41 -8.07
C SER A 31 3.41 19.54 -7.37
N TYR A 32 3.10 19.36 -6.09
CA TYR A 32 2.31 20.30 -5.29
C TYR A 32 3.14 21.07 -4.25
N GLY A 33 4.43 20.76 -4.10
CA GLY A 33 5.31 21.39 -3.09
C GLY A 33 4.85 21.13 -1.67
N LEU A 34 4.42 19.88 -1.36
CA LEU A 34 3.80 19.55 -0.08
C LEU A 34 4.83 19.45 1.05
N SER A 35 4.51 20.06 2.18
CA SER A 35 5.14 19.82 3.47
C SER A 35 4.36 18.80 4.30
N ASP A 36 4.97 18.22 5.33
CA ASP A 36 4.30 17.30 6.25
C ASP A 36 3.11 17.97 6.96
N GLU A 37 3.21 19.25 7.27
CA GLU A 37 2.11 20.04 7.85
C GLU A 37 0.91 20.16 6.89
N MET A 38 1.17 20.40 5.60
CA MET A 38 0.12 20.45 4.57
C MET A 38 -0.55 19.08 4.39
N ILE A 39 0.25 18.00 4.45
CA ILE A 39 -0.27 16.64 4.36
C ILE A 39 -1.18 16.34 5.56
N ASN A 40 -0.75 16.67 6.78
CA ASN A 40 -1.56 16.46 7.98
C ASN A 40 -2.88 17.21 7.96
N LYS A 41 -2.87 18.44 7.48
CA LYS A 41 -4.07 19.28 7.44
C LYS A 41 -5.17 18.74 6.52
N GLU A 42 -4.79 18.05 5.43
CA GLU A 42 -5.70 17.51 4.44
C GLU A 42 -5.38 16.03 4.14
N ALA A 43 -5.16 15.21 5.18
CA ALA A 43 -4.65 13.84 5.07
C ALA A 43 -5.49 12.97 4.12
N ASP A 44 -6.81 13.02 4.22
CA ASP A 44 -7.72 12.24 3.37
C ASP A 44 -7.58 12.61 1.88
N LYS A 45 -7.44 13.89 1.59
CA LYS A 45 -7.26 14.38 0.23
C LYS A 45 -5.96 13.84 -0.37
N TRP A 46 -4.87 13.91 0.38
CA TRP A 46 -3.56 13.44 -0.12
C TRP A 46 -3.51 11.94 -0.20
N LEU A 47 -4.14 11.21 0.73
CA LEU A 47 -4.30 9.77 0.64
C LEU A 47 -4.96 9.35 -0.69
N LEU A 48 -6.09 9.96 -1.03
CA LEU A 48 -6.81 9.67 -2.28
C LEU A 48 -5.98 10.04 -3.52
N GLN A 49 -5.26 11.16 -3.50
CA GLN A 49 -4.37 11.58 -4.58
C GLN A 49 -3.20 10.60 -4.77
N TRP A 50 -2.62 10.10 -3.68
CA TRP A 50 -1.53 9.12 -3.74
C TRP A 50 -1.99 7.78 -4.28
N ILE A 51 -3.15 7.29 -3.85
CA ILE A 51 -3.75 6.04 -4.35
C ILE A 51 -4.04 6.15 -5.86
N ASP A 52 -4.61 7.27 -6.32
CA ASP A 52 -4.87 7.51 -7.74
C ASP A 52 -3.57 7.64 -8.56
N ALA A 53 -2.59 8.36 -8.04
CA ALA A 53 -1.27 8.50 -8.65
C ALA A 53 -0.55 7.15 -8.78
N GLU A 54 -0.56 6.34 -7.71
CA GLU A 54 0.00 4.98 -7.73
C GLU A 54 -0.71 4.08 -8.74
N TYR A 55 -2.03 4.13 -8.81
CA TYR A 55 -2.77 3.36 -9.81
C TYR A 55 -2.40 3.73 -11.24
N LYS A 56 -2.29 5.03 -11.53
CA LYS A 56 -1.86 5.52 -12.85
C LYS A 56 -0.43 5.08 -13.18
N LEU A 57 0.47 5.19 -12.21
CA LEU A 57 1.87 4.77 -12.34
C LEU A 57 1.95 3.26 -12.58
N PHE A 58 1.21 2.46 -11.81
CA PHE A 58 1.12 1.01 -11.98
C PHE A 58 0.64 0.63 -13.38
N LYS A 59 -0.41 1.28 -13.90
CA LYS A 59 -0.91 1.05 -15.27
C LYS A 59 0.13 1.36 -16.34
N ALA A 60 0.93 2.40 -16.12
CA ALA A 60 2.01 2.73 -17.04
C ALA A 60 3.12 1.64 -17.03
N PHE A 61 3.46 1.11 -15.86
CA PHE A 61 4.37 -0.04 -15.76
C PHE A 61 3.78 -1.32 -16.38
N GLU A 62 2.50 -1.61 -16.19
CA GLU A 62 1.85 -2.72 -16.89
C GLU A 62 2.02 -2.59 -18.41
N THR A 63 1.80 -1.40 -18.95
CA THR A 63 1.98 -1.14 -20.38
C THR A 63 3.45 -1.29 -20.80
N LYS A 64 4.39 -0.76 -20.03
CA LYS A 64 5.82 -0.85 -20.33
C LYS A 64 6.32 -2.30 -20.37
N PHE A 65 5.97 -3.11 -19.40
CA PHE A 65 6.54 -4.45 -19.24
C PHE A 65 5.74 -5.58 -19.89
N TYR A 66 4.45 -5.35 -20.13
CA TYR A 66 3.57 -6.39 -20.67
C TYR A 66 2.89 -6.01 -21.98
N GLY A 67 3.04 -4.76 -22.44
CA GLY A 67 2.37 -4.27 -23.64
C GLY A 67 2.72 -5.05 -24.89
N ASP A 68 3.99 -5.39 -25.07
CA ASP A 68 4.45 -6.15 -26.24
C ASP A 68 3.98 -7.60 -26.18
N ARG A 69 3.96 -8.22 -24.99
CA ARG A 69 3.43 -9.59 -24.83
C ARG A 69 1.95 -9.67 -25.18
N LEU A 70 1.17 -8.64 -24.90
CA LEU A 70 -0.25 -8.58 -25.27
C LEU A 70 -0.49 -8.48 -26.78
N ARG A 71 0.50 -8.03 -27.55
CA ARG A 71 0.42 -7.92 -29.02
C ARG A 71 0.86 -9.20 -29.74
N THR A 72 1.49 -10.11 -29.02
CA THR A 72 1.98 -11.38 -29.54
C THR A 72 0.96 -12.48 -29.24
N PRO A 73 0.55 -13.30 -30.22
CA PRO A 73 -0.34 -14.43 -29.98
C PRO A 73 0.23 -15.38 -28.91
N PHE A 74 -0.64 -15.98 -28.13
CA PHE A 74 -0.27 -17.03 -27.18
C PHE A 74 -0.24 -18.38 -27.88
N GLU A 75 0.77 -19.19 -27.60
CA GLU A 75 0.96 -20.51 -28.21
C GLU A 75 -0.05 -21.54 -27.68
N SER A 76 -0.56 -21.34 -26.45
CA SER A 76 -1.53 -22.22 -25.83
C SER A 76 -2.45 -21.48 -24.86
N MET A 77 -3.56 -22.14 -24.50
CA MET A 77 -4.47 -21.64 -23.45
C MET A 77 -3.77 -21.59 -22.07
N ASP A 78 -2.89 -22.55 -21.81
CA ASP A 78 -2.14 -22.58 -20.53
C ASP A 78 -1.20 -21.39 -20.40
N GLU A 79 -0.54 -20.99 -21.47
CA GLU A 79 0.30 -19.80 -21.50
C GLU A 79 -0.51 -18.52 -21.26
N LEU A 80 -1.66 -18.38 -21.88
CA LEU A 80 -2.58 -17.26 -21.65
C LEU A 80 -3.03 -17.20 -20.19
N ILE A 81 -3.40 -18.34 -19.61
CA ILE A 81 -3.84 -18.44 -18.23
C ILE A 81 -2.70 -18.07 -17.28
N ALA A 82 -1.50 -18.60 -17.49
CA ALA A 82 -0.32 -18.29 -16.67
C ALA A 82 0.03 -16.80 -16.71
N PHE A 83 0.02 -16.19 -17.89
CA PHE A 83 0.22 -14.75 -18.05
C PHE A 83 -0.86 -13.93 -17.36
N SER A 84 -2.12 -14.28 -17.54
CA SER A 84 -3.26 -13.61 -16.88
C SER A 84 -3.17 -13.70 -15.37
N ASN A 85 -2.81 -14.86 -14.82
CA ASN A 85 -2.61 -15.05 -13.39
C ASN A 85 -1.48 -14.18 -12.85
N THR A 86 -0.39 -14.02 -13.59
CA THR A 86 0.72 -13.12 -13.23
C THR A 86 0.23 -11.67 -13.07
N LEU A 87 -0.52 -11.17 -14.05
CA LEU A 87 -1.10 -9.81 -13.99
C LEU A 87 -2.07 -9.66 -12.84
N LEU A 88 -2.98 -10.61 -12.66
CA LEU A 88 -4.00 -10.58 -11.60
C LEU A 88 -3.36 -10.61 -10.20
N ASN A 89 -2.33 -11.43 -10.00
CA ASN A 89 -1.61 -11.51 -8.73
C ASN A 89 -0.87 -10.20 -8.41
N ARG A 90 -0.23 -9.56 -9.40
CA ARG A 90 0.38 -8.23 -9.22
C ARG A 90 -0.65 -7.18 -8.83
N ARG A 91 -1.80 -7.15 -9.50
CA ARG A 91 -2.90 -6.22 -9.19
C ARG A 91 -3.44 -6.43 -7.79
N LYS A 92 -3.64 -7.68 -7.37
CA LYS A 92 -4.09 -8.03 -6.01
C LYS A 92 -3.07 -7.60 -4.96
N SER A 93 -1.79 -7.91 -5.17
CA SER A 93 -0.69 -7.54 -4.26
C SER A 93 -0.60 -6.03 -4.09
N ARG A 94 -0.62 -5.27 -5.19
CA ARG A 94 -0.65 -3.81 -5.14
C ARG A 94 -1.85 -3.29 -4.35
N ALA A 95 -3.06 -3.72 -4.69
CA ALA A 95 -4.28 -3.23 -4.06
C ALA A 95 -4.31 -3.52 -2.55
N GLY A 96 -3.73 -4.66 -2.11
CA GLY A 96 -3.64 -5.02 -0.70
C GLY A 96 -2.61 -4.19 0.08
N LYS A 97 -1.54 -3.74 -0.57
CA LYS A 97 -0.43 -3.03 0.11
C LYS A 97 -0.44 -1.50 -0.08
N SER A 98 -1.06 -1.00 -1.13
CA SER A 98 -1.10 0.43 -1.45
C SER A 98 -1.62 1.26 -0.27
N LEU A 99 -2.77 0.90 0.28
CA LEU A 99 -3.38 1.62 1.39
C LEU A 99 -2.50 1.61 2.65
N GLU A 100 -1.91 0.46 3.00
CA GLU A 100 -0.99 0.34 4.13
C GLU A 100 0.22 1.28 3.97
N HIS A 101 0.87 1.28 2.80
CA HIS A 101 2.04 2.12 2.54
C HIS A 101 1.72 3.62 2.62
N HIS A 102 0.55 4.03 2.12
CA HIS A 102 0.16 5.44 2.16
C HIS A 102 -0.26 5.87 3.57
N LEU A 103 -0.97 5.03 4.32
CA LEU A 103 -1.32 5.31 5.72
C LEU A 103 -0.08 5.42 6.60
N ALA A 104 0.90 4.53 6.45
CA ALA A 104 2.17 4.62 7.18
C ALA A 104 2.84 5.99 6.98
N ARG A 105 2.83 6.54 5.76
CA ARG A 105 3.38 7.87 5.51
C ARG A 105 2.57 8.98 6.19
N ILE A 106 1.24 8.91 6.17
CA ILE A 106 0.37 9.87 6.88
C ILE A 106 0.66 9.85 8.37
N PHE A 107 0.75 8.66 8.99
CA PHE A 107 1.06 8.52 10.41
C PHE A 107 2.43 9.10 10.75
N THR A 108 3.42 8.92 9.86
CA THR A 108 4.75 9.54 10.01
C THR A 108 4.67 11.07 9.93
N CYS A 109 3.92 11.63 8.97
CA CYS A 109 3.71 13.10 8.89
C CYS A 109 3.02 13.67 10.15
N ALA A 110 2.15 12.86 10.76
CA ALA A 110 1.43 13.24 11.99
C ALA A 110 2.25 13.01 13.28
N ASP A 111 3.52 12.60 13.16
CA ASP A 111 4.39 12.24 14.29
C ASP A 111 3.76 11.18 15.22
N LEU A 112 2.93 10.31 14.63
CA LEU A 112 2.32 9.19 15.34
C LEU A 112 3.31 8.04 15.43
N ARG A 113 3.59 7.58 16.64
CA ARG A 113 4.40 6.40 16.86
C ARG A 113 3.55 5.15 16.57
N PHE A 114 4.00 4.31 15.67
CA PHE A 114 3.34 3.05 15.29
C PHE A 114 4.35 1.99 14.90
N GLU A 115 3.90 0.75 14.89
CA GLU A 115 4.63 -0.37 14.33
C GLU A 115 3.69 -1.18 13.41
N ALA A 116 4.19 -1.60 12.24
CA ALA A 116 3.42 -2.34 11.26
C ALA A 116 3.69 -3.84 11.33
N GLN A 117 2.66 -4.66 11.07
CA GLN A 117 2.77 -6.13 10.96
C GLN A 117 3.36 -6.82 12.20
N VAL A 118 3.11 -6.27 13.38
CA VAL A 118 3.51 -6.86 14.66
C VAL A 118 2.78 -8.19 14.86
N VAL A 119 3.50 -9.21 15.31
CA VAL A 119 2.89 -10.50 15.67
C VAL A 119 2.20 -10.36 17.03
N THR A 120 0.91 -10.64 17.05
CA THR A 120 0.07 -10.68 18.25
C THR A 120 -0.31 -12.12 18.59
N GLU A 121 -1.31 -12.31 19.48
CA GLU A 121 -1.80 -13.64 19.87
C GLU A 121 -2.27 -14.42 18.64
N ASP A 122 -2.12 -15.75 18.68
CA ASP A 122 -2.50 -16.68 17.62
C ASP A 122 -1.81 -16.42 16.27
N ASN A 123 -0.59 -15.83 16.30
CA ASN A 123 0.15 -15.41 15.09
C ASN A 123 -0.62 -14.42 14.20
N LYS A 124 -1.55 -13.67 14.76
CA LYS A 124 -2.23 -12.59 14.06
C LYS A 124 -1.27 -11.44 13.81
N LYS A 125 -1.52 -10.67 12.74
CA LYS A 125 -0.69 -9.53 12.35
C LYS A 125 -1.59 -8.39 11.92
N PRO A 126 -2.03 -7.52 12.84
CA PRO A 126 -2.71 -6.30 12.48
C PRO A 126 -1.82 -5.42 11.60
N ASP A 127 -2.42 -4.65 10.71
CA ASP A 127 -1.65 -3.83 9.77
C ASP A 127 -0.85 -2.76 10.52
N PHE A 128 -1.40 -2.19 11.61
CA PHE A 128 -0.71 -1.23 12.48
C PHE A 128 -1.08 -1.42 13.93
N ILE A 129 -0.11 -1.20 14.83
CA ILE A 129 -0.32 -1.07 16.27
C ILE A 129 0.25 0.27 16.76
N PHE A 130 -0.51 0.96 17.61
CA PHE A 130 -0.09 2.21 18.24
C PHE A 130 -0.03 2.01 19.75
N PRO A 131 1.03 2.47 20.44
CA PRO A 131 2.21 3.09 19.85
C PRO A 131 3.22 2.10 19.28
N GLY A 132 3.11 0.78 19.54
CA GLY A 132 3.98 -0.24 18.96
C GLY A 132 3.86 -1.61 19.64
N GLY A 133 4.58 -2.61 19.12
CA GLY A 133 4.54 -3.99 19.57
C GLY A 133 5.11 -4.17 20.98
N ARG A 134 6.10 -3.36 21.37
CA ARG A 134 6.65 -3.40 22.73
C ARG A 134 5.59 -3.10 23.77
N GLU A 135 4.84 -2.02 23.58
CA GLU A 135 3.76 -1.61 24.46
C GLU A 135 2.59 -2.59 24.41
N TYR A 136 2.33 -3.17 23.28
CA TYR A 136 1.32 -4.22 23.13
C TYR A 136 1.61 -5.45 23.99
N HIS A 137 2.86 -5.89 24.05
CA HIS A 137 3.28 -7.07 24.85
C HIS A 137 3.56 -6.74 26.32
N ASP A 138 3.58 -5.48 26.69
CA ASP A 138 3.76 -5.04 28.08
C ASP A 138 2.41 -5.06 28.83
N LYS A 139 2.25 -6.05 29.73
CA LYS A 139 1.03 -6.20 30.54
C LYS A 139 0.77 -5.01 31.49
N SER A 140 1.77 -4.18 31.77
CA SER A 140 1.64 -2.99 32.61
C SER A 140 1.21 -1.74 31.81
N PHE A 141 1.27 -1.79 30.48
CA PHE A 141 0.86 -0.66 29.64
C PHE A 141 -0.67 -0.51 29.63
N PRO A 142 -1.21 0.71 29.77
CA PRO A 142 -2.65 0.95 29.76
C PRO A 142 -3.30 0.52 28.47
N LYS A 143 -4.26 -0.41 28.53
CA LYS A 143 -4.93 -0.96 27.35
C LYS A 143 -5.75 0.07 26.57
N ASP A 144 -6.27 1.09 27.24
CA ASP A 144 -7.00 2.21 26.64
C ASP A 144 -6.11 3.12 25.76
N LYS A 145 -4.80 2.97 25.86
CA LYS A 145 -3.80 3.66 25.02
C LYS A 145 -3.25 2.79 23.88
N LEU A 146 -3.73 1.57 23.75
CA LEU A 146 -3.37 0.68 22.64
C LEU A 146 -4.44 0.75 21.56
N VAL A 147 -4.01 0.92 20.31
CA VAL A 147 -4.91 0.90 19.16
C VAL A 147 -4.36 -0.08 18.10
N CYS A 148 -5.19 -1.02 17.71
CA CYS A 148 -4.92 -1.89 16.55
C CYS A 148 -5.73 -1.40 15.37
N LEU A 149 -5.09 -1.19 14.22
CA LEU A 149 -5.74 -0.74 13.00
C LEU A 149 -5.56 -1.77 11.88
N GLY A 150 -6.66 -2.17 11.25
CA GLY A 150 -6.67 -2.95 10.03
C GLY A 150 -7.02 -2.07 8.81
N ALA A 151 -6.18 -2.09 7.79
CA ALA A 151 -6.37 -1.32 6.56
C ALA A 151 -6.90 -2.23 5.43
N LYS A 152 -8.16 -2.06 5.03
CA LYS A 152 -8.78 -2.89 3.98
C LYS A 152 -9.42 -2.02 2.90
N THR A 153 -9.01 -2.19 1.67
CA THR A 153 -9.55 -1.45 0.52
C THR A 153 -10.98 -1.85 0.18
N PRO A 154 -11.35 -3.16 0.04
CA PRO A 154 -12.76 -3.57 -0.04
C PRO A 154 -13.23 -4.11 1.30
N CYS A 155 -14.22 -3.43 1.90
CA CYS A 155 -14.79 -3.81 3.20
C CYS A 155 -15.98 -4.80 3.10
N LYS A 156 -16.17 -5.52 1.97
CA LYS A 156 -17.37 -6.37 1.77
C LYS A 156 -17.64 -7.26 3.00
N ASP A 157 -17.22 -8.52 3.01
CA ASP A 157 -17.48 -9.44 4.12
C ASP A 157 -16.29 -9.54 5.11
N ARG A 158 -15.26 -8.70 4.96
CA ARG A 158 -14.01 -8.79 5.73
C ARG A 158 -14.03 -8.05 7.07
N TRP A 159 -15.09 -7.32 7.39
CA TRP A 159 -15.23 -6.69 8.71
C TRP A 159 -15.17 -7.72 9.86
N ARG A 160 -15.63 -8.95 9.63
CA ARG A 160 -15.50 -10.06 10.59
C ARG A 160 -14.06 -10.45 10.85
N GLN A 161 -13.20 -10.36 9.83
CA GLN A 161 -11.79 -10.66 9.97
C GLN A 161 -11.09 -9.61 10.85
N VAL A 162 -11.46 -8.33 10.74
CA VAL A 162 -10.94 -7.26 11.60
C VAL A 162 -11.30 -7.52 13.06
N LEU A 163 -12.54 -7.93 13.35
CA LEU A 163 -12.94 -8.30 14.72
C LEU A 163 -12.15 -9.49 15.26
N ASN A 164 -11.88 -10.49 14.42
CA ASN A 164 -11.06 -11.64 14.83
C ASN A 164 -9.57 -11.25 15.04
N GLU A 165 -9.06 -10.25 14.33
CA GLU A 165 -7.69 -9.75 14.46
C GLU A 165 -7.51 -8.83 15.69
N ALA A 166 -8.59 -8.17 16.12
CA ALA A 166 -8.55 -7.26 17.27
C ALA A 166 -8.49 -7.98 18.63
N GLY A 167 -8.88 -9.27 18.69
CA GLY A 167 -9.01 -10.00 19.95
C GLY A 167 -10.17 -9.44 20.82
N GLU A 168 -10.73 -10.25 21.73
CA GLU A 168 -11.63 -9.77 22.79
C GLU A 168 -10.84 -9.02 23.89
#